data_3d0c0ada7a011b129ca3025ce3cb5cf4
#
_entry.id   3d0c0ada7a011b129ca3025ce3cb5cf4
#
_cell.length_a   1.000
_cell.length_b   1.000
_cell.length_c   1.000
_cell.angle_alpha   90.00
_cell.angle_beta   90.00
_cell.angle_gamma   90.00
#
_symmetry.space_group_name_H-M   'P 1'
#
loop_
_entity.id
_entity.type
_entity.pdbx_description
1 polymer ?
#
loop_
_entity_poly.entity_id
_entity_poly.type
_entity_poly.pdbx_seq_one_letter_code
_entity_poly.pdbx_strand_id
1 'polypeptide(L)'
;MGFSLWGLLSIAVAILLTITLHAQKPRKNNNSGYDNSARATVLHTANVYVSADSTAPPIITVTPGHEIVIMTRNGSGNGNGWVNIFANTDSKDDADPDSKPEFTPPGESPDPSSGWIRDKGIVGPTTPNGDALIFGAAAEFESQAQQPHPPANAAAAAHLLYRRVYEYFPQSPLAPEAAFRSADIRWQLDKFDISTLPSAHEQESYLRPQLFEGDLRKVMKLYPNTPFAARAAFDLIDNQLCGDWQGLPKCPELETSLYLKYADNYAGGPKSAEALYDAAYRQGVLVTMYAVDDNIKRSQAAAKACQAIADELKQKYPQSDYAARAASIAFRVAQGIPIYGSDRQ
;
A
#
# COMPACT_ATOMS: atom_id res chain seq x y z
N MET A 1 -44.47 16.48 66.79
CA MET A 1 -43.83 17.82 66.70
C MET A 1 -42.44 17.70 66.11
N GLY A 2 -42.14 18.43 65.08
CA GLY A 2 -40.80 18.62 64.56
C GLY A 2 -40.58 18.13 63.12
N PHE A 3 -41.03 18.92 62.14
CA PHE A 3 -40.65 18.84 60.72
C PHE A 3 -39.22 19.32 60.53
N SER A 4 -38.43 18.65 59.71
CA SER A 4 -37.28 19.27 59.05
C SER A 4 -37.12 18.66 57.65
N LEU A 5 -37.43 19.51 56.65
CA LEU A 5 -37.13 19.35 55.23
C LEU A 5 -35.62 19.53 55.04
N TRP A 6 -34.98 18.60 54.34
CA TRP A 6 -33.69 18.83 53.68
C TRP A 6 -33.86 18.54 52.21
N GLY A 7 -33.72 19.60 51.41
CA GLY A 7 -33.80 19.57 49.98
C GLY A 7 -32.56 18.99 49.35
N LEU A 8 -32.77 18.08 48.42
CA LEU A 8 -31.71 17.54 47.51
C LEU A 8 -31.52 18.53 46.36
N LEU A 9 -30.35 19.16 46.36
CA LEU A 9 -29.87 19.94 45.22
C LEU A 9 -29.17 18.98 44.23
N SER A 10 -29.82 18.66 43.12
CA SER A 10 -29.23 17.92 42.02
C SER A 10 -28.41 18.88 41.15
N ILE A 11 -27.09 18.79 41.22
CA ILE A 11 -26.18 19.48 40.31
C ILE A 11 -26.01 18.61 39.07
N ALA A 12 -26.65 19.01 37.98
CA ALA A 12 -26.40 18.46 36.66
C ALA A 12 -25.09 19.06 36.09
N VAL A 13 -24.02 18.28 36.05
CA VAL A 13 -22.79 18.66 35.37
C VAL A 13 -22.94 18.29 33.90
N ALA A 14 -23.18 19.31 33.08
CA ALA A 14 -23.16 19.20 31.62
C ALA A 14 -21.70 19.18 31.17
N ILE A 15 -21.19 18.00 30.79
CA ILE A 15 -19.90 17.86 30.13
C ILE A 15 -20.08 18.26 28.67
N LEU A 16 -19.68 19.48 28.31
CA LEU A 16 -19.54 19.93 26.94
C LEU A 16 -18.26 19.26 26.38
N LEU A 17 -18.43 18.19 25.60
CA LEU A 17 -17.36 17.68 24.72
C LEU A 17 -17.18 18.69 23.58
N THR A 18 -16.23 19.57 23.71
CA THR A 18 -15.70 20.35 22.58
C THR A 18 -14.84 19.46 21.71
N ILE A 19 -15.43 18.94 20.63
CA ILE A 19 -14.68 18.31 19.53
C ILE A 19 -13.94 19.44 18.83
N THR A 20 -12.67 19.65 19.18
CA THR A 20 -11.78 20.50 18.39
C THR A 20 -11.47 19.79 17.08
N LEU A 21 -12.22 20.13 16.03
CA LEU A 21 -11.80 19.86 14.65
C LEU A 21 -10.47 20.59 14.46
N HIS A 22 -9.37 19.84 14.51
CA HIS A 22 -8.10 20.34 14.01
C HIS A 22 -8.21 20.44 12.49
N ALA A 23 -8.56 21.62 11.99
CA ALA A 23 -8.43 21.94 10.59
C ALA A 23 -6.93 21.74 10.22
N GLN A 24 -6.64 20.68 9.46
CA GLN A 24 -5.31 20.49 8.87
C GLN A 24 -5.04 21.74 8.02
N LYS A 25 -3.94 22.43 8.34
CA LYS A 25 -3.45 23.53 7.50
C LYS A 25 -3.33 23.02 6.08
N PRO A 26 -3.89 23.74 5.08
CA PRO A 26 -3.69 23.37 3.69
C PRO A 26 -2.20 23.28 3.42
N ARG A 27 -1.75 22.12 2.96
CA ARG A 27 -0.36 21.85 2.61
C ARG A 27 0.00 22.80 1.48
N LYS A 28 1.02 23.65 1.65
CA LYS A 28 1.64 24.36 0.54
C LYS A 28 2.19 23.30 -0.41
N ASN A 29 1.50 23.08 -1.51
CA ASN A 29 2.05 22.33 -2.64
C ASN A 29 3.19 23.18 -3.20
N ASN A 30 4.42 22.78 -2.94
CA ASN A 30 5.63 23.44 -3.45
C ASN A 30 5.97 22.94 -4.85
N ASN A 31 5.01 22.59 -5.69
CA ASN A 31 5.30 22.02 -6.98
C ASN A 31 4.56 22.67 -8.12
N SER A 32 5.34 22.96 -9.14
CA SER A 32 5.06 23.43 -10.50
C SER A 32 4.44 24.83 -10.57
N GLY A 33 5.04 25.69 -11.38
CA GLY A 33 4.52 27.02 -11.74
C GLY A 33 3.21 26.96 -12.56
N TYR A 34 2.51 25.82 -12.55
CA TYR A 34 1.23 25.61 -13.23
C TYR A 34 0.09 25.61 -12.23
N ASP A 35 -1.05 26.19 -12.64
CA ASP A 35 -2.29 26.13 -11.88
C ASP A 35 -2.74 24.65 -11.74
N ASN A 36 -3.03 24.21 -10.50
CA ASN A 36 -3.52 22.85 -10.25
C ASN A 36 -4.76 22.49 -11.07
N SER A 37 -5.58 23.47 -11.46
CA SER A 37 -6.74 23.25 -12.31
C SER A 37 -6.41 22.86 -13.74
N ALA A 38 -5.18 23.12 -14.18
CA ALA A 38 -4.68 22.74 -15.51
C ALA A 38 -4.10 21.33 -15.57
N ARG A 39 -3.82 20.70 -14.41
CA ARG A 39 -3.33 19.32 -14.35
C ARG A 39 -4.45 18.35 -14.72
N ALA A 40 -4.10 17.31 -15.47
CA ALA A 40 -5.03 16.25 -15.84
C ALA A 40 -4.27 14.95 -16.15
N THR A 41 -5.01 13.88 -16.36
CA THR A 41 -4.49 12.62 -16.90
C THR A 41 -5.45 12.09 -17.96
N VAL A 42 -4.99 11.10 -18.74
CA VAL A 42 -5.82 10.38 -19.70
C VAL A 42 -6.22 9.02 -19.15
N LEU A 43 -7.44 8.57 -19.47
CA LEU A 43 -7.93 7.23 -19.07
C LEU A 43 -7.65 6.17 -20.14
N HIS A 44 -7.15 6.55 -21.30
CA HIS A 44 -6.78 5.66 -22.39
C HIS A 44 -5.53 6.20 -23.09
N THR A 45 -4.82 5.34 -23.80
CA THR A 45 -3.67 5.76 -24.63
C THR A 45 -4.10 6.80 -25.65
N ALA A 46 -3.41 7.93 -25.69
CA ALA A 46 -3.70 9.06 -26.56
C ALA A 46 -2.47 9.46 -27.39
N ASN A 47 -2.63 9.58 -28.71
CA ASN A 47 -1.59 10.11 -29.57
C ASN A 47 -1.54 11.64 -29.47
N VAL A 48 -0.35 12.18 -29.37
CA VAL A 48 -0.06 13.62 -29.37
C VAL A 48 0.43 14.04 -30.77
N TYR A 49 -0.15 15.08 -31.30
CA TYR A 49 0.12 15.59 -32.66
C TYR A 49 0.72 17.00 -32.62
N VAL A 50 1.48 17.37 -33.66
CA VAL A 50 2.04 18.71 -33.77
C VAL A 50 0.95 19.79 -33.91
N SER A 51 -0.17 19.45 -34.55
CA SER A 51 -1.33 20.31 -34.74
C SER A 51 -2.63 19.60 -34.41
N ALA A 52 -3.72 20.36 -34.32
CA ALA A 52 -5.07 19.81 -34.10
C ALA A 52 -5.61 19.06 -35.34
N ASP A 53 -4.82 18.12 -35.84
CA ASP A 53 -5.08 17.34 -37.05
C ASP A 53 -4.60 15.90 -36.87
N SER A 54 -5.52 14.94 -36.99
CA SER A 54 -5.24 13.49 -36.87
C SER A 54 -4.70 12.84 -38.14
N THR A 55 -4.59 13.58 -39.25
CA THR A 55 -3.97 13.10 -40.50
C THR A 55 -2.44 13.19 -40.44
N ALA A 56 -1.90 14.03 -39.54
CA ALA A 56 -0.47 14.13 -39.29
C ALA A 56 0.01 12.91 -38.46
N PRO A 57 1.27 12.47 -38.59
CA PRO A 57 1.81 11.44 -37.73
C PRO A 57 1.89 11.94 -36.28
N PRO A 58 1.66 11.09 -35.29
CA PRO A 58 1.84 11.43 -33.89
C PRO A 58 3.32 11.63 -33.55
N ILE A 59 3.62 12.57 -32.68
CA ILE A 59 4.98 12.85 -32.18
C ILE A 59 5.35 12.01 -30.99
N ILE A 60 4.38 11.78 -30.07
CA ILE A 60 4.50 10.90 -28.91
C ILE A 60 3.14 10.28 -28.60
N THR A 61 3.15 9.35 -27.66
CA THR A 61 1.96 8.74 -27.07
C THR A 61 1.94 9.01 -25.58
N VAL A 62 0.79 9.39 -25.04
CA VAL A 62 0.56 9.48 -23.58
C VAL A 62 -0.27 8.27 -23.14
N THR A 63 0.21 7.54 -22.16
CA THR A 63 -0.48 6.39 -21.61
C THR A 63 -1.30 6.74 -20.36
N PRO A 64 -2.27 5.90 -19.96
CA PRO A 64 -3.12 6.14 -18.81
C PRO A 64 -2.33 6.41 -17.54
N GLY A 65 -2.76 7.42 -16.79
CA GLY A 65 -2.18 7.76 -15.50
C GLY A 65 -1.06 8.79 -15.56
N HIS A 66 -0.35 8.96 -16.70
CA HIS A 66 0.63 10.03 -16.83
C HIS A 66 -0.01 11.41 -16.75
N GLU A 67 0.73 12.33 -16.14
CA GLU A 67 0.26 13.70 -15.98
C GLU A 67 0.42 14.50 -17.26
N ILE A 68 -0.62 15.25 -17.58
CA ILE A 68 -0.60 16.29 -18.62
C ILE A 68 -1.00 17.62 -18.01
N VAL A 69 -0.49 18.72 -18.59
CA VAL A 69 -0.94 20.07 -18.27
C VAL A 69 -1.71 20.62 -19.47
N ILE A 70 -2.95 21.00 -19.26
CA ILE A 70 -3.81 21.59 -20.28
C ILE A 70 -3.41 23.05 -20.50
N MET A 71 -2.96 23.39 -21.73
CA MET A 71 -2.60 24.74 -22.12
C MET A 71 -3.78 25.49 -22.71
N THR A 72 -4.48 24.87 -23.69
CA THR A 72 -5.69 25.41 -24.28
C THR A 72 -6.63 24.30 -24.71
N ARG A 73 -7.93 24.57 -24.67
CA ARG A 73 -8.96 23.63 -25.10
C ARG A 73 -9.81 24.25 -26.19
N ASN A 74 -9.82 23.63 -27.36
CA ASN A 74 -10.63 24.01 -28.51
C ASN A 74 -11.80 23.01 -28.65
N GLY A 75 -12.94 23.32 -28.05
CA GLY A 75 -14.11 22.46 -28.06
C GLY A 75 -14.83 22.43 -26.73
N SER A 76 -15.98 21.73 -26.71
CA SER A 76 -16.90 21.70 -25.57
C SER A 76 -16.70 20.52 -24.61
N GLY A 77 -15.58 19.83 -24.67
CA GLY A 77 -15.31 18.67 -23.80
C GLY A 77 -16.11 17.41 -24.12
N ASN A 78 -16.77 17.33 -25.27
CA ASN A 78 -17.64 16.22 -25.69
C ASN A 78 -16.95 15.18 -26.59
N GLY A 79 -15.63 15.12 -26.58
CA GLY A 79 -14.84 14.14 -27.34
C GLY A 79 -14.52 14.53 -28.79
N ASN A 80 -15.10 15.58 -29.33
CA ASN A 80 -14.89 16.03 -30.71
C ASN A 80 -13.90 17.18 -30.85
N GLY A 81 -13.46 17.74 -29.73
CA GLY A 81 -12.49 18.86 -29.69
C GLY A 81 -11.04 18.40 -29.69
N TRP A 82 -10.18 19.42 -29.61
CA TRP A 82 -8.74 19.25 -29.44
C TRP A 82 -8.26 20.01 -28.22
N VAL A 83 -7.28 19.45 -27.55
CA VAL A 83 -6.63 20.05 -26.37
C VAL A 83 -5.14 20.15 -26.64
N ASN A 84 -4.60 21.37 -26.51
CA ASN A 84 -3.16 21.56 -26.49
C ASN A 84 -2.64 21.27 -25.10
N ILE A 85 -1.68 20.40 -24.99
CA ILE A 85 -1.12 19.92 -23.73
C ILE A 85 0.40 20.04 -23.69
N PHE A 86 0.90 20.02 -22.47
CA PHE A 86 2.27 19.66 -22.16
C PHE A 86 2.19 18.31 -21.45
N ALA A 87 2.78 17.29 -22.05
CA ALA A 87 2.65 15.90 -21.62
C ALA A 87 3.85 15.44 -20.78
N ASN A 88 3.66 14.37 -20.01
CA ASN A 88 4.68 13.69 -19.20
C ASN A 88 5.39 14.64 -18.21
N THR A 89 4.62 15.49 -17.55
CA THR A 89 5.15 16.48 -16.60
C THR A 89 5.58 15.85 -15.28
N ASP A 90 5.12 14.64 -15.01
CA ASP A 90 5.45 13.84 -13.83
C ASP A 90 6.76 13.04 -13.93
N SER A 91 7.36 12.98 -15.12
CA SER A 91 8.62 12.25 -15.33
C SER A 91 9.85 12.89 -14.66
N LYS A 92 9.72 14.11 -14.13
CA LYS A 92 10.81 14.89 -13.52
C LYS A 92 10.53 15.35 -12.09
N ASP A 93 9.66 14.67 -11.35
CA ASP A 93 9.38 15.04 -9.96
C ASP A 93 10.50 14.59 -9.01
N ASP A 94 11.74 15.07 -9.32
CA ASP A 94 12.95 14.86 -8.51
C ASP A 94 12.94 15.68 -7.20
N ALA A 95 11.85 16.38 -6.91
CA ALA A 95 11.80 17.32 -5.79
C ALA A 95 11.59 16.64 -4.43
N ASP A 96 11.23 15.36 -4.40
CA ASP A 96 11.11 14.55 -3.18
C ASP A 96 12.27 13.54 -3.14
N PRO A 97 13.30 13.73 -2.29
CA PRO A 97 14.42 12.80 -2.21
C PRO A 97 14.01 11.38 -1.80
N ASP A 98 12.81 11.22 -1.23
CA ASP A 98 12.24 9.93 -0.86
C ASP A 98 11.41 9.30 -2.00
N SER A 99 11.25 9.98 -3.15
CA SER A 99 10.54 9.44 -4.30
C SER A 99 11.48 8.70 -5.24
N LYS A 100 11.13 7.49 -5.63
CA LYS A 100 11.76 6.84 -6.79
C LYS A 100 11.32 7.55 -8.07
N PRO A 101 12.14 7.49 -9.13
CA PRO A 101 11.70 7.87 -10.46
C PRO A 101 10.36 7.25 -10.81
N GLU A 102 9.53 7.97 -11.52
CA GLU A 102 8.23 7.52 -11.95
C GLU A 102 8.37 6.22 -12.75
N PHE A 103 7.44 5.29 -12.52
CA PHE A 103 7.43 4.03 -13.25
C PHE A 103 7.03 4.30 -14.71
N THR A 104 8.01 4.27 -15.60
CA THR A 104 7.81 4.53 -17.04
C THR A 104 7.73 3.20 -17.78
N PRO A 105 6.63 2.92 -18.48
CA PRO A 105 6.50 1.72 -19.28
C PRO A 105 7.56 1.64 -20.40
N PRO A 106 8.02 0.45 -20.78
CA PRO A 106 8.95 0.29 -21.89
C PRO A 106 8.41 0.92 -23.19
N GLY A 107 9.24 1.70 -23.86
CA GLY A 107 8.89 2.34 -25.13
C GLY A 107 8.21 3.71 -25.03
N GLU A 108 7.93 4.21 -23.82
CA GLU A 108 7.51 5.60 -23.64
C GLU A 108 8.69 6.56 -23.55
N SER A 109 8.50 7.75 -24.11
CA SER A 109 9.44 8.86 -23.89
C SER A 109 9.11 9.53 -22.57
N PRO A 110 10.02 9.53 -21.57
CA PRO A 110 9.82 10.23 -20.33
C PRO A 110 9.94 11.75 -20.47
N ASP A 111 10.42 12.23 -21.63
CA ASP A 111 10.66 13.66 -21.84
C ASP A 111 9.34 14.44 -22.00
N PRO A 112 9.19 15.55 -21.29
CA PRO A 112 8.04 16.42 -21.44
C PRO A 112 7.96 16.95 -22.88
N SER A 113 6.78 16.87 -23.49
CA SER A 113 6.54 17.27 -24.86
C SER A 113 5.21 18.00 -25.01
N SER A 114 5.17 19.04 -25.85
CA SER A 114 3.94 19.79 -26.14
C SER A 114 3.30 19.33 -27.44
N GLY A 115 1.97 19.35 -27.49
CA GLY A 115 1.24 19.00 -28.68
C GLY A 115 -0.27 18.96 -28.46
N TRP A 116 -0.97 18.42 -29.45
CA TRP A 116 -2.43 18.35 -29.46
C TRP A 116 -2.93 16.94 -29.31
N ILE A 117 -3.89 16.73 -28.41
CA ILE A 117 -4.63 15.45 -28.25
C ILE A 117 -6.12 15.68 -28.49
N ARG A 118 -6.86 14.59 -28.80
CA ARG A 118 -8.32 14.64 -28.80
C ARG A 118 -8.84 14.92 -27.39
N ASP A 119 -9.87 15.78 -27.27
CA ASP A 119 -10.54 16.09 -26.01
C ASP A 119 -11.45 14.92 -25.57
N LYS A 120 -10.83 13.75 -25.29
CA LYS A 120 -11.51 12.51 -24.99
C LYS A 120 -10.81 11.78 -23.86
N GLY A 121 -11.56 11.40 -22.80
CA GLY A 121 -11.05 10.64 -21.68
C GLY A 121 -10.02 11.40 -20.85
N ILE A 122 -10.03 12.72 -20.86
CA ILE A 122 -9.16 13.58 -20.04
C ILE A 122 -9.89 13.91 -18.74
N VAL A 123 -9.24 13.60 -17.61
CA VAL A 123 -9.79 13.83 -16.28
C VAL A 123 -8.78 14.62 -15.44
N GLY A 124 -9.26 15.71 -14.84
CA GLY A 124 -8.48 16.57 -13.95
C GLY A 124 -9.21 16.91 -12.66
N PRO A 125 -8.63 17.72 -11.77
CA PRO A 125 -9.18 18.05 -10.45
C PRO A 125 -10.56 18.71 -10.51
N THR A 126 -10.92 19.33 -11.63
CA THR A 126 -12.22 20.01 -11.82
C THR A 126 -13.26 19.15 -12.52
N THR A 127 -12.91 17.93 -12.91
CA THR A 127 -13.84 17.01 -13.59
C THR A 127 -14.87 16.49 -12.59
N PRO A 128 -16.19 16.63 -12.85
CA PRO A 128 -17.23 16.08 -11.99
C PRO A 128 -17.05 14.56 -11.80
N ASN A 129 -17.07 14.08 -10.55
CA ASN A 129 -16.80 12.68 -10.16
C ASN A 129 -15.47 12.14 -10.70
N GLY A 130 -14.49 13.02 -10.93
CA GLY A 130 -13.20 12.67 -11.50
C GLY A 130 -12.44 11.62 -10.67
N ASP A 131 -12.59 11.66 -9.35
CA ASP A 131 -12.05 10.66 -8.43
C ASP A 131 -12.58 9.24 -8.72
N ALA A 132 -13.89 9.10 -8.87
CA ALA A 132 -14.51 7.81 -9.20
C ALA A 132 -14.17 7.34 -10.63
N LEU A 133 -14.07 8.27 -11.59
CA LEU A 133 -13.67 7.95 -12.97
C LEU A 133 -12.25 7.40 -13.04
N ILE A 134 -11.30 8.07 -12.40
CA ILE A 134 -9.90 7.63 -12.37
C ILE A 134 -9.77 6.34 -11.57
N PHE A 135 -10.41 6.24 -10.40
CA PHE A 135 -10.36 5.04 -9.57
C PHE A 135 -10.91 3.81 -10.31
N GLY A 136 -12.05 3.96 -11.00
CA GLY A 136 -12.65 2.88 -11.80
C GLY A 136 -11.73 2.41 -12.91
N ALA A 137 -11.10 3.35 -13.65
CA ALA A 137 -10.12 3.00 -14.67
C ALA A 137 -8.88 2.31 -14.08
N ALA A 138 -8.39 2.77 -12.93
CA ALA A 138 -7.29 2.14 -12.21
C ALA A 138 -7.61 0.69 -11.82
N ALA A 139 -8.80 0.45 -11.26
CA ALA A 139 -9.26 -0.89 -10.86
C ALA A 139 -9.41 -1.84 -12.07
N GLU A 140 -9.82 -1.31 -13.22
CA GLU A 140 -9.87 -2.08 -14.47
C GLU A 140 -8.48 -2.53 -14.90
N PHE A 141 -7.50 -1.62 -14.92
CA PHE A 141 -6.11 -1.95 -15.26
C PHE A 141 -5.46 -2.89 -14.23
N GLU A 142 -5.75 -2.73 -12.94
CA GLU A 142 -5.31 -3.66 -11.90
C GLU A 142 -5.85 -5.07 -12.13
N SER A 143 -7.15 -5.18 -12.47
CA SER A 143 -7.75 -6.46 -12.81
C SER A 143 -7.13 -7.10 -14.06
N GLN A 144 -6.81 -6.30 -15.08
CA GLN A 144 -6.10 -6.77 -16.27
C GLN A 144 -4.69 -7.24 -15.95
N ALA A 145 -3.97 -6.53 -15.05
CA ALA A 145 -2.62 -6.89 -14.64
C ALA A 145 -2.56 -8.25 -13.89
N GLN A 146 -3.65 -8.67 -13.28
CA GLN A 146 -3.75 -9.95 -12.56
C GLN A 146 -4.09 -11.15 -13.47
N GLN A 147 -4.32 -10.94 -14.76
CA GLN A 147 -4.62 -12.02 -15.71
C GLN A 147 -3.36 -12.85 -16.00
N PRO A 148 -3.49 -14.12 -16.40
CA PRO A 148 -2.34 -14.97 -16.75
C PRO A 148 -1.44 -14.41 -17.86
N HIS A 149 -2.02 -13.62 -18.78
CA HIS A 149 -1.30 -12.92 -19.86
C HIS A 149 -1.72 -11.45 -19.86
N PRO A 150 -1.19 -10.65 -18.92
CA PRO A 150 -1.62 -9.28 -18.78
C PRO A 150 -1.19 -8.44 -19.99
N PRO A 151 -1.98 -7.42 -20.35
CA PRO A 151 -1.53 -6.41 -21.29
C PRO A 151 -0.25 -5.75 -20.79
N ALA A 152 0.67 -5.43 -21.69
CA ALA A 152 1.86 -4.68 -21.33
C ALA A 152 1.45 -3.37 -20.63
N ASN A 153 2.18 -3.03 -19.57
CA ASN A 153 1.98 -1.81 -18.80
C ASN A 153 0.67 -1.68 -18.00
N ALA A 154 -0.18 -2.74 -17.91
CA ALA A 154 -1.43 -2.67 -17.15
C ALA A 154 -1.19 -2.33 -15.67
N ALA A 155 -0.20 -2.94 -15.03
CA ALA A 155 0.15 -2.65 -13.64
C ALA A 155 0.67 -1.21 -13.46
N ALA A 156 1.49 -0.72 -14.40
CA ALA A 156 1.99 0.65 -14.39
C ALA A 156 0.85 1.67 -14.52
N ALA A 157 -0.06 1.44 -15.47
CA ALA A 157 -1.23 2.29 -15.66
C ALA A 157 -2.13 2.32 -14.40
N ALA A 158 -2.35 1.15 -13.77
CA ALA A 158 -3.10 1.07 -12.52
C ALA A 158 -2.43 1.89 -11.39
N HIS A 159 -1.12 1.69 -11.19
CA HIS A 159 -0.33 2.44 -10.22
C HIS A 159 -0.46 3.95 -10.42
N LEU A 160 -0.22 4.45 -11.63
CA LEU A 160 -0.26 5.86 -11.94
C LEU A 160 -1.67 6.45 -11.80
N LEU A 161 -2.70 5.77 -12.29
CA LEU A 161 -4.08 6.22 -12.15
C LEU A 161 -4.51 6.31 -10.68
N TYR A 162 -4.22 5.30 -9.85
CA TYR A 162 -4.49 5.38 -8.41
C TYR A 162 -3.75 6.55 -7.77
N ARG A 163 -2.51 6.82 -8.18
CA ARG A 163 -1.75 7.98 -7.73
C ARG A 163 -2.49 9.29 -8.04
N ARG A 164 -3.07 9.45 -9.24
CA ARG A 164 -3.84 10.65 -9.62
C ARG A 164 -5.08 10.84 -8.75
N VAL A 165 -5.72 9.78 -8.26
CA VAL A 165 -6.88 9.91 -7.37
C VAL A 165 -6.50 10.70 -6.11
N TYR A 166 -5.48 10.30 -5.38
CA TYR A 166 -5.15 10.99 -4.12
C TYR A 166 -4.40 12.31 -4.33
N GLU A 167 -3.76 12.51 -5.46
CA GLU A 167 -3.12 13.79 -5.79
C GLU A 167 -4.14 14.86 -6.23
N TYR A 168 -5.09 14.50 -7.08
CA TYR A 168 -6.08 15.44 -7.60
C TYR A 168 -7.26 15.63 -6.66
N PHE A 169 -7.64 14.60 -5.93
CA PHE A 169 -8.81 14.56 -5.05
C PHE A 169 -8.44 14.13 -3.62
N PRO A 170 -7.55 14.85 -2.92
CA PRO A 170 -7.05 14.43 -1.60
C PRO A 170 -8.14 14.35 -0.52
N GLN A 171 -9.32 14.95 -0.74
CA GLN A 171 -10.47 14.89 0.14
C GLN A 171 -11.49 13.81 -0.25
N SER A 172 -11.25 13.09 -1.35
CA SER A 172 -12.13 11.98 -1.75
C SER A 172 -12.10 10.84 -0.73
N PRO A 173 -13.23 10.19 -0.44
CA PRO A 173 -13.25 8.98 0.37
C PRO A 173 -12.47 7.82 -0.27
N LEU A 174 -12.20 7.88 -1.57
CA LEU A 174 -11.40 6.90 -2.32
C LEU A 174 -9.89 7.15 -2.18
N ALA A 175 -9.47 8.35 -1.78
CA ALA A 175 -8.06 8.74 -1.76
C ALA A 175 -7.18 7.85 -0.85
N PRO A 176 -7.59 7.43 0.37
CA PRO A 176 -6.78 6.54 1.20
C PRO A 176 -6.55 5.16 0.56
N GLU A 177 -7.59 4.58 -0.03
CA GLU A 177 -7.51 3.30 -0.73
C GLU A 177 -6.65 3.42 -1.99
N ALA A 178 -6.85 4.45 -2.80
CA ALA A 178 -6.08 4.70 -3.99
C ALA A 178 -4.58 4.87 -3.68
N ALA A 179 -4.25 5.63 -2.64
CA ALA A 179 -2.86 5.79 -2.22
C ALA A 179 -2.21 4.47 -1.82
N PHE A 180 -2.94 3.61 -1.08
CA PHE A 180 -2.44 2.29 -0.71
C PHE A 180 -2.30 1.38 -1.93
N ARG A 181 -3.31 1.26 -2.80
CA ARG A 181 -3.24 0.41 -3.99
C ARG A 181 -2.11 0.82 -4.94
N SER A 182 -1.92 2.13 -5.13
CA SER A 182 -0.78 2.65 -5.90
C SER A 182 0.56 2.17 -5.30
N ALA A 183 0.75 2.35 -3.99
CA ALA A 183 1.96 1.95 -3.30
C ALA A 183 2.17 0.43 -3.32
N ASP A 184 1.11 -0.36 -3.10
CA ASP A 184 1.16 -1.82 -3.07
C ASP A 184 1.50 -2.41 -4.45
N ILE A 185 0.88 -1.94 -5.52
CA ILE A 185 1.21 -2.40 -6.88
C ILE A 185 2.71 -2.24 -7.15
N ARG A 186 3.26 -1.07 -6.84
CA ARG A 186 4.70 -0.83 -7.01
C ARG A 186 5.54 -1.72 -6.12
N TRP A 187 5.14 -1.88 -4.86
CA TRP A 187 5.80 -2.78 -3.90
C TRP A 187 5.86 -4.22 -4.41
N GLN A 188 4.75 -4.74 -4.94
CA GLN A 188 4.69 -6.10 -5.48
C GLN A 188 5.55 -6.27 -6.74
N LEU A 189 5.59 -5.26 -7.62
CA LEU A 189 6.47 -5.28 -8.80
C LEU A 189 7.95 -5.27 -8.39
N ASP A 190 8.35 -4.37 -7.49
CA ASP A 190 9.72 -4.32 -6.95
C ASP A 190 10.08 -5.66 -6.27
N LYS A 191 9.16 -6.24 -5.50
CA LYS A 191 9.36 -7.52 -4.83
C LYS A 191 9.54 -8.67 -5.82
N PHE A 192 8.77 -8.70 -6.89
CA PHE A 192 8.91 -9.68 -7.96
C PHE A 192 10.28 -9.58 -8.62
N ASP A 193 10.70 -8.38 -9.02
CA ASP A 193 12.00 -8.14 -9.66
C ASP A 193 13.17 -8.55 -8.75
N ILE A 194 13.13 -8.14 -7.47
CA ILE A 194 14.14 -8.48 -6.48
C ILE A 194 14.19 -9.99 -6.23
N SER A 195 13.05 -10.68 -6.20
CA SER A 195 12.98 -12.13 -5.93
C SER A 195 13.75 -12.99 -6.93
N THR A 196 14.01 -12.45 -8.12
CA THR A 196 14.79 -13.12 -9.17
C THR A 196 16.32 -13.06 -8.92
N LEU A 197 16.75 -12.21 -8.00
CA LEU A 197 18.17 -12.00 -7.71
C LEU A 197 18.68 -13.04 -6.69
N PRO A 198 19.90 -13.62 -6.88
CA PRO A 198 20.50 -14.52 -5.89
C PRO A 198 20.60 -13.90 -4.49
N SER A 199 20.90 -12.60 -4.40
CA SER A 199 21.02 -11.86 -3.15
C SER A 199 19.68 -11.69 -2.39
N ALA A 200 18.53 -12.00 -2.99
CA ALA A 200 17.25 -12.03 -2.30
C ALA A 200 17.19 -13.10 -1.20
N HIS A 201 18.02 -14.14 -1.31
CA HIS A 201 18.09 -15.27 -0.37
C HIS A 201 19.14 -15.08 0.74
N GLU A 202 19.88 -13.97 0.75
CA GLU A 202 20.82 -13.67 1.83
C GLU A 202 20.13 -13.66 3.20
N GLN A 203 20.77 -14.31 4.19
CA GLN A 203 20.19 -14.44 5.53
C GLN A 203 19.99 -13.07 6.19
N GLU A 204 21.01 -12.24 6.16
CA GLU A 204 20.98 -10.93 6.80
C GLU A 204 20.19 -9.93 5.95
N SER A 205 19.16 -9.29 6.53
CA SER A 205 18.28 -8.37 5.81
C SER A 205 19.03 -7.21 5.13
N TYR A 206 20.11 -6.73 5.74
CA TYR A 206 20.91 -5.61 5.18
C TYR A 206 21.78 -6.00 3.97
N LEU A 207 21.97 -7.30 3.71
CA LEU A 207 22.65 -7.81 2.51
C LEU A 207 21.66 -8.05 1.36
N ARG A 208 20.38 -8.08 1.65
CA ARG A 208 19.33 -8.23 0.65
C ARG A 208 19.05 -6.90 -0.05
N PRO A 209 18.64 -6.92 -1.33
CA PRO A 209 18.13 -5.74 -1.99
C PRO A 209 16.92 -5.20 -1.21
N GLN A 210 16.94 -3.92 -0.89
CA GLN A 210 15.86 -3.28 -0.15
C GLN A 210 14.78 -2.78 -1.11
N LEU A 211 13.53 -3.08 -0.79
CA LEU A 211 12.37 -2.52 -1.47
C LEU A 211 12.23 -1.03 -1.12
N PHE A 212 11.71 -0.24 -2.05
CA PHE A 212 11.50 1.18 -1.81
C PHE A 212 10.30 1.43 -0.90
N GLU A 213 10.55 1.94 0.30
CA GLU A 213 9.52 2.15 1.32
C GLU A 213 8.75 3.47 1.20
N GLY A 214 9.22 4.41 0.37
CA GLY A 214 8.75 5.78 0.33
C GLY A 214 7.23 5.90 0.12
N ASP A 215 6.67 5.13 -0.81
CA ASP A 215 5.25 5.20 -1.13
C ASP A 215 4.38 4.63 0.00
N LEU A 216 4.76 3.49 0.61
CA LEU A 216 4.04 2.93 1.77
C LEU A 216 4.13 3.86 2.99
N ARG A 217 5.30 4.44 3.25
CA ARG A 217 5.48 5.44 4.32
C ARG A 217 4.66 6.69 4.08
N LYS A 218 4.49 7.10 2.81
CA LYS A 218 3.63 8.22 2.42
C LYS A 218 2.16 7.93 2.72
N VAL A 219 1.66 6.71 2.47
CA VAL A 219 0.30 6.28 2.84
C VAL A 219 0.09 6.42 4.35
N MET A 220 1.01 5.90 5.17
CA MET A 220 0.92 5.99 6.63
C MET A 220 0.93 7.44 7.13
N LYS A 221 1.69 8.32 6.47
CA LYS A 221 1.79 9.75 6.82
C LYS A 221 0.55 10.55 6.43
N LEU A 222 -0.02 10.27 5.25
CA LEU A 222 -1.17 11.01 4.73
C LEU A 222 -2.50 10.56 5.34
N TYR A 223 -2.62 9.26 5.63
CA TYR A 223 -3.86 8.63 6.07
C TYR A 223 -3.66 7.80 7.35
N PRO A 224 -3.11 8.40 8.43
CA PRO A 224 -2.89 7.69 9.68
C PRO A 224 -4.21 7.15 10.24
N ASN A 225 -4.13 6.05 10.99
CA ASN A 225 -5.28 5.38 11.64
C ASN A 225 -6.34 4.82 10.66
N THR A 226 -5.97 4.63 9.39
CA THR A 226 -6.82 3.93 8.42
C THR A 226 -6.41 2.46 8.28
N PRO A 227 -7.33 1.58 7.82
CA PRO A 227 -6.97 0.21 7.48
C PRO A 227 -5.85 0.12 6.42
N PHE A 228 -5.73 1.12 5.57
CA PHE A 228 -4.72 1.20 4.52
C PHE A 228 -3.34 1.52 5.08
N ALA A 229 -3.25 2.43 6.06
CA ALA A 229 -2.00 2.67 6.79
C ALA A 229 -1.54 1.42 7.56
N ALA A 230 -2.47 0.66 8.13
CA ALA A 230 -2.15 -0.59 8.81
C ALA A 230 -1.62 -1.65 7.81
N ARG A 231 -2.21 -1.77 6.60
CA ARG A 231 -1.68 -2.65 5.54
C ARG A 231 -0.28 -2.22 5.12
N ALA A 232 -0.08 -0.93 4.83
CA ALA A 232 1.23 -0.39 4.46
C ALA A 232 2.31 -0.68 5.52
N ALA A 233 1.96 -0.58 6.81
CA ALA A 233 2.87 -0.92 7.89
C ALA A 233 3.21 -2.41 7.96
N PHE A 234 2.28 -3.29 7.55
CA PHE A 234 2.53 -4.73 7.46
C PHE A 234 3.52 -5.05 6.33
N ASP A 235 3.30 -4.47 5.15
CA ASP A 235 4.14 -4.70 3.97
C ASP A 235 5.59 -4.24 4.23
N LEU A 236 5.79 -3.16 4.99
CA LEU A 236 7.12 -2.69 5.38
C LEU A 236 7.93 -3.67 6.25
N ILE A 237 7.30 -4.70 6.82
CA ILE A 237 8.01 -5.76 7.56
C ILE A 237 8.94 -6.53 6.62
N ASP A 238 8.59 -6.69 5.35
CA ASP A 238 9.33 -7.47 4.35
C ASP A 238 10.82 -7.07 4.27
N ASN A 239 11.14 -5.78 4.37
CA ASN A 239 12.53 -5.30 4.34
C ASN A 239 13.34 -5.69 5.59
N GLN A 240 12.68 -6.11 6.66
CA GLN A 240 13.30 -6.47 7.92
C GLN A 240 13.41 -7.99 8.10
N LEU A 241 12.71 -8.76 7.27
CA LEU A 241 12.76 -10.21 7.34
C LEU A 241 14.12 -10.73 6.86
N CYS A 242 14.54 -11.87 7.37
CA CYS A 242 15.65 -12.62 6.79
C CYS A 242 15.23 -13.23 5.43
N GLY A 243 16.22 -13.59 4.61
CA GLY A 243 16.02 -14.42 3.45
C GLY A 243 15.92 -15.90 3.84
N ASP A 244 16.92 -16.69 3.50
CA ASP A 244 17.00 -18.07 3.96
C ASP A 244 17.52 -18.13 5.40
N TRP A 245 16.80 -18.83 6.27
CA TRP A 245 17.17 -18.93 7.70
C TRP A 245 18.37 -19.84 7.96
N GLN A 246 18.71 -20.72 7.03
CA GLN A 246 19.85 -21.66 7.11
C GLN A 246 19.88 -22.48 8.42
N GLY A 247 18.72 -22.72 9.01
CA GLY A 247 18.58 -23.46 10.27
C GLY A 247 18.94 -22.67 11.53
N LEU A 248 19.21 -21.36 11.44
CA LEU A 248 19.62 -20.54 12.58
C LEU A 248 18.44 -19.87 13.28
N PRO A 249 18.31 -20.00 14.62
CA PRO A 249 17.19 -19.46 15.39
C PRO A 249 17.06 -17.93 15.37
N LYS A 250 18.16 -17.21 15.12
CA LYS A 250 18.20 -15.74 15.14
C LYS A 250 17.12 -15.10 14.27
N CYS A 251 16.91 -15.63 13.05
CA CYS A 251 15.95 -15.08 12.12
C CYS A 251 14.49 -15.25 12.57
N PRO A 252 13.98 -16.46 12.86
CA PRO A 252 12.62 -16.59 13.33
C PRO A 252 12.38 -15.94 14.71
N GLU A 253 13.42 -15.74 15.57
CA GLU A 253 13.31 -14.92 16.79
C GLU A 253 13.02 -13.45 16.46
N LEU A 254 13.82 -12.86 15.55
CA LEU A 254 13.63 -11.49 15.08
C LEU A 254 12.25 -11.31 14.46
N GLU A 255 11.90 -12.18 13.52
CA GLU A 255 10.64 -12.10 12.77
C GLU A 255 9.43 -12.27 13.70
N THR A 256 9.48 -13.16 14.69
CA THR A 256 8.43 -13.24 15.73
C THR A 256 8.21 -11.88 16.39
N SER A 257 9.29 -11.19 16.77
CA SER A 257 9.20 -9.91 17.46
C SER A 257 8.59 -8.81 16.57
N LEU A 258 8.89 -8.81 15.28
CA LEU A 258 8.33 -7.87 14.30
C LEU A 258 6.82 -8.05 14.14
N TYR A 259 6.37 -9.29 13.97
CA TYR A 259 4.96 -9.59 13.80
C TYR A 259 4.13 -9.36 15.07
N LEU A 260 4.65 -9.70 16.25
CA LEU A 260 3.99 -9.40 17.54
C LEU A 260 3.89 -7.89 17.74
N LYS A 261 4.95 -7.14 17.49
CA LYS A 261 4.94 -5.67 17.56
C LYS A 261 3.90 -5.06 16.62
N TYR A 262 3.78 -5.62 15.41
CA TYR A 262 2.74 -5.18 14.47
C TYR A 262 1.34 -5.46 15.01
N ALA A 263 1.08 -6.70 15.49
CA ALA A 263 -0.22 -7.09 16.03
C ALA A 263 -0.66 -6.24 17.23
N ASP A 264 0.29 -5.82 18.07
CA ASP A 264 0.03 -4.90 19.19
C ASP A 264 -0.27 -3.48 18.72
N ASN A 265 0.53 -2.94 17.79
CA ASN A 265 0.36 -1.57 17.28
C ASN A 265 -0.92 -1.38 16.47
N TYR A 266 -1.36 -2.42 15.79
CA TYR A 266 -2.54 -2.41 14.90
C TYR A 266 -3.61 -3.39 15.34
N ALA A 267 -3.83 -3.52 16.66
CA ALA A 267 -4.80 -4.45 17.22
C ALA A 267 -6.21 -4.27 16.58
N GLY A 268 -6.79 -5.36 16.08
CA GLY A 268 -8.05 -5.32 15.32
C GLY A 268 -7.92 -4.84 13.87
N GLY A 269 -6.72 -4.53 13.41
CA GLY A 269 -6.45 -4.13 12.03
C GLY A 269 -6.55 -5.29 11.03
N PRO A 270 -6.52 -4.98 9.72
CA PRO A 270 -6.79 -5.95 8.65
C PRO A 270 -5.75 -7.07 8.54
N LYS A 271 -4.54 -6.85 9.06
CA LYS A 271 -3.42 -7.82 9.03
C LYS A 271 -3.03 -8.35 10.41
N SER A 272 -3.76 -8.00 11.49
CA SER A 272 -3.38 -8.39 12.86
C SER A 272 -3.50 -9.90 13.09
N ALA A 273 -4.53 -10.55 12.52
CA ALA A 273 -4.68 -12.00 12.60
C ALA A 273 -3.57 -12.74 11.85
N GLU A 274 -3.19 -12.24 10.67
CA GLU A 274 -2.09 -12.76 9.86
C GLU A 274 -0.76 -12.62 10.62
N ALA A 275 -0.49 -11.44 11.18
CA ALA A 275 0.72 -11.20 11.97
C ALA A 275 0.86 -12.14 13.17
N LEU A 276 -0.22 -12.36 13.92
CA LEU A 276 -0.21 -13.34 15.01
C LEU A 276 0.04 -14.77 14.52
N TYR A 277 -0.55 -15.16 13.39
CA TYR A 277 -0.27 -16.45 12.77
C TYR A 277 1.20 -16.59 12.38
N ASP A 278 1.75 -15.57 11.75
CA ASP A 278 3.16 -15.54 11.35
C ASP A 278 4.11 -15.63 12.56
N ALA A 279 3.76 -14.99 13.66
CA ALA A 279 4.50 -15.12 14.92
C ALA A 279 4.40 -16.55 15.50
N ALA A 280 3.19 -17.14 15.52
CA ALA A 280 2.98 -18.51 15.99
C ALA A 280 3.76 -19.53 15.15
N TYR A 281 3.78 -19.37 13.82
CA TYR A 281 4.54 -20.21 12.91
C TYR A 281 6.03 -20.17 13.25
N ARG A 282 6.62 -18.98 13.43
CA ARG A 282 8.05 -18.82 13.76
C ARG A 282 8.38 -19.43 15.14
N GLN A 283 7.49 -19.30 16.10
CA GLN A 283 7.66 -20.00 17.39
C GLN A 283 7.61 -21.52 17.22
N GLY A 284 6.71 -22.05 16.40
CA GLY A 284 6.69 -23.47 16.05
C GLY A 284 7.98 -23.96 15.38
N VAL A 285 8.55 -23.16 14.47
CA VAL A 285 9.86 -23.41 13.83
C VAL A 285 10.98 -23.44 14.85
N LEU A 286 11.01 -22.49 15.79
CA LEU A 286 12.02 -22.41 16.84
C LEU A 286 12.04 -23.64 17.77
N VAL A 287 10.91 -24.30 17.95
CA VAL A 287 10.84 -25.57 18.72
C VAL A 287 11.78 -26.59 18.11
N THR A 288 11.69 -26.79 16.79
CA THR A 288 12.51 -27.74 16.07
C THR A 288 13.99 -27.33 16.05
N MET A 289 14.27 -26.07 15.75
CA MET A 289 15.65 -25.54 15.68
C MET A 289 16.36 -25.69 17.02
N TYR A 290 15.74 -25.31 18.13
CA TYR A 290 16.34 -25.46 19.46
C TYR A 290 16.48 -26.93 19.89
N ALA A 291 15.56 -27.79 19.45
CA ALA A 291 15.70 -29.23 19.75
C ALA A 291 16.89 -29.85 19.03
N VAL A 292 17.17 -29.43 17.79
CA VAL A 292 18.38 -29.87 17.03
C VAL A 292 19.66 -29.38 17.68
N ASP A 293 19.64 -28.19 18.30
CA ASP A 293 20.78 -27.61 19.04
C ASP A 293 20.87 -28.15 20.51
N ASP A 294 20.15 -29.19 20.87
CA ASP A 294 20.06 -29.76 22.24
C ASP A 294 19.64 -28.71 23.30
N ASN A 295 19.04 -27.60 22.88
CA ASN A 295 18.58 -26.54 23.79
C ASN A 295 17.12 -26.76 24.20
N ILE A 296 16.90 -27.82 25.00
CA ILE A 296 15.57 -28.27 25.42
C ILE A 296 14.79 -27.16 26.15
N LYS A 297 15.48 -26.34 26.95
CA LYS A 297 14.81 -25.25 27.70
C LYS A 297 14.20 -24.20 26.74
N ARG A 298 14.93 -23.78 25.71
CA ARG A 298 14.45 -22.81 24.70
C ARG A 298 13.40 -23.44 23.81
N SER A 299 13.55 -24.71 23.43
CA SER A 299 12.55 -25.46 22.68
C SER A 299 11.19 -25.49 23.41
N GLN A 300 11.18 -25.83 24.71
CA GLN A 300 9.97 -25.82 25.52
C GLN A 300 9.36 -24.42 25.67
N ALA A 301 10.20 -23.38 25.82
CA ALA A 301 9.74 -22.00 25.90
C ALA A 301 9.06 -21.57 24.59
N ALA A 302 9.64 -21.92 23.44
CA ALA A 302 9.07 -21.65 22.13
C ALA A 302 7.74 -22.39 21.90
N ALA A 303 7.64 -23.66 22.34
CA ALA A 303 6.39 -24.41 22.27
C ALA A 303 5.26 -23.75 23.10
N LYS A 304 5.59 -23.31 24.31
CA LYS A 304 4.64 -22.58 25.16
C LYS A 304 4.22 -21.24 24.52
N ALA A 305 5.15 -20.51 23.92
CA ALA A 305 4.86 -19.24 23.24
C ALA A 305 3.97 -19.48 22.00
N CYS A 306 4.26 -20.50 21.19
CA CYS A 306 3.44 -20.90 20.04
C CYS A 306 1.99 -21.17 20.46
N GLN A 307 1.78 -21.96 21.52
CA GLN A 307 0.45 -22.26 22.05
C GLN A 307 -0.26 -20.98 22.53
N ALA A 308 0.43 -20.13 23.29
CA ALA A 308 -0.15 -18.89 23.82
C ALA A 308 -0.62 -17.96 22.70
N ILE A 309 0.18 -17.80 21.63
CA ILE A 309 -0.18 -16.96 20.46
C ILE A 309 -1.37 -17.58 19.71
N ALA A 310 -1.41 -18.89 19.55
CA ALA A 310 -2.55 -19.58 18.93
C ALA A 310 -3.84 -19.40 19.72
N ASP A 311 -3.78 -19.48 21.06
CA ASP A 311 -4.92 -19.26 21.95
C ASP A 311 -5.41 -17.79 21.88
N GLU A 312 -4.49 -16.84 21.89
CA GLU A 312 -4.77 -15.42 21.69
C GLU A 312 -5.49 -15.17 20.37
N LEU A 313 -4.98 -15.75 19.29
CA LEU A 313 -5.54 -15.60 17.95
C LEU A 313 -6.96 -16.18 17.89
N LYS A 314 -7.18 -17.36 18.48
CA LYS A 314 -8.50 -17.97 18.60
C LYS A 314 -9.48 -17.10 19.42
N GLN A 315 -8.99 -16.43 20.46
CA GLN A 315 -9.81 -15.57 21.31
C GLN A 315 -10.16 -14.26 20.61
N LYS A 316 -9.17 -13.60 19.99
CA LYS A 316 -9.37 -12.27 19.37
C LYS A 316 -10.00 -12.33 17.97
N TYR A 317 -9.71 -13.39 17.20
CA TYR A 317 -10.09 -13.51 15.78
C TYR A 317 -10.70 -14.89 15.47
N PRO A 318 -11.75 -15.33 16.19
CA PRO A 318 -12.27 -16.73 16.11
C PRO A 318 -12.80 -17.10 14.73
N GLN A 319 -13.17 -16.13 13.90
CA GLN A 319 -13.69 -16.34 12.54
C GLN A 319 -12.61 -16.30 11.45
N SER A 320 -11.35 -16.01 11.82
CA SER A 320 -10.24 -15.96 10.86
C SER A 320 -9.72 -17.38 10.61
N ASP A 321 -9.43 -17.69 9.34
CA ASP A 321 -8.73 -18.94 8.97
C ASP A 321 -7.31 -19.00 9.57
N TYR A 322 -6.69 -17.88 9.85
CA TYR A 322 -5.41 -17.81 10.56
C TYR A 322 -5.50 -18.40 11.98
N ALA A 323 -6.64 -18.28 12.65
CA ALA A 323 -6.85 -18.93 13.96
C ALA A 323 -6.82 -20.46 13.85
N ALA A 324 -7.46 -21.01 12.82
CA ALA A 324 -7.44 -22.45 12.56
C ALA A 324 -6.04 -22.94 12.17
N ARG A 325 -5.32 -22.18 11.34
CA ARG A 325 -3.93 -22.48 10.95
C ARG A 325 -2.99 -22.46 12.15
N ALA A 326 -3.06 -21.45 13.02
CA ALA A 326 -2.25 -21.37 14.24
C ALA A 326 -2.54 -22.54 15.19
N ALA A 327 -3.81 -22.90 15.37
CA ALA A 327 -4.20 -24.06 16.18
C ALA A 327 -3.61 -25.36 15.62
N SER A 328 -3.57 -25.52 14.29
CA SER A 328 -2.92 -26.68 13.64
C SER A 328 -1.42 -26.72 13.90
N ILE A 329 -0.74 -25.56 13.86
CA ILE A 329 0.70 -25.47 14.19
C ILE A 329 0.93 -25.86 15.66
N ALA A 330 0.18 -25.28 16.60
CA ALA A 330 0.29 -25.56 18.01
C ALA A 330 0.02 -27.05 18.31
N PHE A 331 -0.97 -27.66 17.65
CA PHE A 331 -1.23 -29.10 17.77
C PHE A 331 -0.04 -29.94 17.27
N ARG A 332 0.53 -29.63 16.09
CA ARG A 332 1.70 -30.33 15.57
C ARG A 332 2.89 -30.22 16.52
N VAL A 333 3.16 -29.04 17.05
CA VAL A 333 4.20 -28.81 18.06
C VAL A 333 3.97 -29.67 19.29
N ALA A 334 2.74 -29.74 19.80
CA ALA A 334 2.38 -30.57 20.98
C ALA A 334 2.55 -32.08 20.72
N GLN A 335 2.44 -32.51 19.46
CA GLN A 335 2.67 -33.92 19.05
C GLN A 335 4.13 -34.23 18.69
N GLY A 336 5.04 -33.26 18.79
CA GLY A 336 6.43 -33.40 18.38
C GLY A 336 6.64 -33.47 16.86
N ILE A 337 5.64 -33.04 16.05
CA ILE A 337 5.76 -33.03 14.59
C ILE A 337 6.52 -31.74 14.19
N PRO A 338 7.64 -31.87 13.47
CA PRO A 338 8.43 -30.71 13.05
C PRO A 338 7.61 -29.73 12.20
N ILE A 339 7.78 -28.43 12.45
CA ILE A 339 7.23 -27.36 11.60
C ILE A 339 8.23 -26.95 10.54
N TYR A 340 9.53 -27.05 10.82
CA TYR A 340 10.63 -26.72 9.93
C TYR A 340 11.55 -27.92 9.73
N GLY A 341 12.04 -28.10 8.50
CA GLY A 341 12.82 -29.28 8.15
C GLY A 341 11.94 -30.49 7.79
N SER A 342 12.57 -31.65 7.69
CA SER A 342 11.89 -32.92 7.38
C SER A 342 11.75 -33.81 8.61
N ASP A 343 10.60 -34.42 8.78
CA ASP A 343 10.39 -35.54 9.72
C ASP A 343 11.00 -36.81 9.06
N ARG A 344 12.26 -37.07 9.38
CA ARG A 344 12.93 -38.33 8.99
C ARG A 344 12.83 -39.26 10.20
N GLN A 345 11.73 -39.97 10.29
CA GLN A 345 11.64 -41.17 11.14
C GLN A 345 12.17 -42.38 10.39
#